data_b4d7f5f10e4e5408eecb6ca6801be3b2
#
_entry.id   b4d7f5f10e4e5408eecb6ca6801be3b2
#
_cell.length_a   1.000
_cell.length_b   1.000
_cell.length_c   1.000
_cell.angle_alpha   90.00
_cell.angle_beta   90.00
_cell.angle_gamma   90.00
#
_symmetry.space_group_name_H-M   'P 1'
#
loop_
_entity.id
_entity.type
_entity.pdbx_description
1 polymer ?
#
loop_
_entity_poly.entity_id
_entity_poly.type
_entity_poly.pdbx_seq_one_letter_code
_entity_poly.pdbx_strand_id
1 'polypeptide(L)'
;MKLYNTMTRMKEEFVPMEEGKVKMYVCGPTVYDYIHIGNARPYVVFDTVRRYMEYKGYEVTYVQNFTDVDDKIINRANKEGVTMSDISNKYIEEAFRDADGLNVKRATVHPRVTEEMDGIIAMVQTLIDKGFAYEDKG
;
A
#
# COMPACT_ATOMS: atom_id res chain seq x y z
N MET A 1 -22.70 9.40 0.18
CA MET A 1 -22.10 8.54 1.23
C MET A 1 -21.18 9.39 2.08
N LYS A 2 -21.23 9.23 3.41
CA LYS A 2 -20.37 10.01 4.31
C LYS A 2 -19.22 9.19 4.83
N LEU A 3 -18.00 9.75 4.75
CA LEU A 3 -16.77 9.19 5.30
C LEU A 3 -16.19 10.13 6.35
N TYR A 4 -15.51 9.56 7.34
CA TYR A 4 -14.75 10.36 8.29
C TYR A 4 -13.45 10.83 7.64
N ASN A 5 -13.24 12.14 7.60
CA ASN A 5 -12.05 12.77 7.09
C ASN A 5 -11.14 13.16 8.26
N THR A 6 -9.96 12.56 8.32
CA THR A 6 -8.99 12.84 9.39
C THR A 6 -8.46 14.27 9.36
N MET A 7 -8.38 14.89 8.16
CA MET A 7 -7.94 16.28 8.02
C MET A 7 -8.89 17.27 8.69
N THR A 8 -10.19 17.10 8.47
CA THR A 8 -11.23 17.99 9.02
C THR A 8 -11.78 17.50 10.35
N ARG A 9 -11.50 16.22 10.72
CA ARG A 9 -12.03 15.52 11.89
C ARG A 9 -13.57 15.43 11.92
N MET A 10 -14.19 15.42 10.75
CA MET A 10 -15.64 15.35 10.61
C MET A 10 -16.07 14.26 9.62
N LYS A 11 -17.31 13.82 9.71
CA LYS A 11 -17.95 13.00 8.67
C LYS A 11 -18.46 13.91 7.57
N GLU A 12 -17.91 13.76 6.38
CA GLU A 12 -18.22 14.57 5.20
C GLU A 12 -18.80 13.72 4.08
N GLU A 13 -19.55 14.34 3.18
CA GLU A 13 -19.96 13.68 1.95
C GLU A 13 -18.72 13.32 1.11
N PHE A 14 -18.68 12.09 0.66
CA PHE A 14 -17.64 11.66 -0.27
C PHE A 14 -17.92 12.25 -1.65
N VAL A 15 -17.01 13.07 -2.14
CA VAL A 15 -17.02 13.64 -3.48
C VAL A 15 -15.78 13.10 -4.21
N PRO A 16 -15.95 12.32 -5.29
CA PRO A 16 -14.82 11.83 -6.06
C PRO A 16 -14.12 12.99 -6.81
N MET A 17 -12.81 12.88 -7.01
CA MET A 17 -12.04 13.86 -7.78
C MET A 17 -12.42 13.88 -9.27
N GLU A 18 -12.92 12.75 -9.78
CA GLU A 18 -13.39 12.55 -11.14
C GLU A 18 -14.75 11.86 -11.08
N GLU A 19 -15.74 12.39 -11.77
CA GLU A 19 -17.11 11.85 -11.75
C GLU A 19 -17.12 10.37 -12.14
N GLY A 20 -17.80 9.55 -11.35
CA GLY A 20 -17.93 8.11 -11.58
C GLY A 20 -16.68 7.29 -11.24
N LYS A 21 -15.55 7.92 -10.86
CA LYS A 21 -14.29 7.20 -10.57
C LYS A 21 -13.81 7.42 -9.14
N VAL A 22 -13.29 6.37 -8.54
CA VAL A 22 -12.66 6.40 -7.23
C VAL A 22 -11.23 5.88 -7.34
N LYS A 23 -10.27 6.70 -6.92
CA LYS A 23 -8.87 6.30 -6.76
C LYS A 23 -8.59 6.18 -5.27
N MET A 24 -8.21 4.99 -4.82
CA MET A 24 -7.89 4.76 -3.42
C MET A 24 -6.52 4.08 -3.28
N TYR A 25 -5.76 4.54 -2.32
CA TYR A 25 -4.50 3.94 -1.91
C TYR A 25 -4.60 3.45 -0.48
N VAL A 26 -4.16 2.24 -0.24
CA VAL A 26 -4.04 1.66 1.09
C VAL A 26 -2.64 1.09 1.26
N CYS A 27 -1.97 1.49 2.33
CA CYS A 27 -0.64 0.99 2.63
C CYS A 27 -0.67 -0.54 2.79
N GLY A 28 0.22 -1.21 2.08
CA GLY A 28 0.40 -2.64 2.18
C GLY A 28 1.41 -3.04 3.27
N PRO A 29 1.71 -4.33 3.41
CA PRO A 29 2.62 -4.82 4.43
C PRO A 29 4.08 -4.63 4.04
N THR A 30 4.96 -4.57 5.06
CA THR A 30 6.39 -4.88 4.90
C THR A 30 6.53 -6.39 4.84
N VAL A 31 7.08 -6.90 3.73
CA VAL A 31 7.05 -8.33 3.39
C VAL A 31 8.29 -9.07 3.91
N TYR A 32 8.46 -9.08 5.23
CA TYR A 32 9.54 -9.79 5.90
C TYR A 32 9.08 -11.06 6.63
N ASP A 33 7.78 -11.21 6.87
CA ASP A 33 7.17 -12.33 7.58
C ASP A 33 5.72 -12.53 7.15
N TYR A 34 5.07 -13.61 7.63
CA TYR A 34 3.65 -13.83 7.46
C TYR A 34 2.83 -12.68 8.01
N ILE A 35 1.71 -12.38 7.37
CA ILE A 35 0.76 -11.42 7.92
C ILE A 35 0.04 -12.04 9.13
N HIS A 36 -0.32 -11.19 10.09
CA HIS A 36 -1.15 -11.57 11.22
C HIS A 36 -2.51 -10.86 11.15
N ILE A 37 -3.43 -11.18 12.07
CA ILE A 37 -4.81 -10.62 12.09
C ILE A 37 -4.83 -9.07 12.03
N GLY A 38 -3.83 -8.40 12.61
CA GLY A 38 -3.71 -6.95 12.56
C GLY A 38 -3.42 -6.42 11.16
N ASN A 39 -2.61 -7.15 10.37
CA ASN A 39 -2.35 -6.82 8.97
C ASN A 39 -3.55 -7.20 8.07
N ALA A 40 -4.25 -8.30 8.38
CA ALA A 40 -5.42 -8.74 7.64
C ALA A 40 -6.61 -7.77 7.76
N ARG A 41 -6.72 -7.06 8.89
CA ARG A 41 -7.81 -6.10 9.14
C ARG A 41 -7.95 -5.04 8.05
N PRO A 42 -6.92 -4.24 7.68
CA PRO A 42 -7.04 -3.29 6.58
C PRO A 42 -7.36 -3.96 5.24
N TYR A 43 -6.85 -5.16 4.96
CA TYR A 43 -7.22 -5.89 3.74
C TYR A 43 -8.73 -6.09 3.64
N VAL A 44 -9.36 -6.66 4.67
CA VAL A 44 -10.80 -6.93 4.68
C VAL A 44 -11.64 -5.65 4.70
N VAL A 45 -11.24 -4.66 5.51
CA VAL A 45 -11.98 -3.39 5.62
C VAL A 45 -11.98 -2.64 4.29
N PHE A 46 -10.83 -2.49 3.66
CA PHE A 46 -10.74 -1.70 2.42
C PHE A 46 -11.22 -2.47 1.19
N ASP A 47 -11.17 -3.80 1.18
CA ASP A 47 -11.89 -4.60 0.19
C ASP A 47 -13.40 -4.41 0.29
N THR A 48 -13.93 -4.36 1.51
CA THR A 48 -15.35 -4.05 1.75
C THR A 48 -15.71 -2.65 1.23
N VAL A 49 -14.88 -1.65 1.53
CA VAL A 49 -15.08 -0.28 1.01
C VAL A 49 -15.05 -0.27 -0.52
N ARG A 50 -14.05 -0.93 -1.13
CA ARG A 50 -13.94 -1.06 -2.59
C ARG A 50 -15.20 -1.67 -3.21
N ARG A 51 -15.62 -2.83 -2.69
CA ARG A 51 -16.84 -3.53 -3.19
C ARG A 51 -18.09 -2.67 -3.05
N TYR A 52 -18.19 -1.90 -1.95
CA TYR A 52 -19.30 -0.99 -1.78
C TYR A 52 -19.29 0.17 -2.79
N MET A 53 -18.12 0.74 -3.09
CA MET A 53 -17.98 1.76 -4.12
C MET A 53 -18.34 1.21 -5.51
N GLU A 54 -17.84 0.00 -5.85
CA GLU A 54 -18.19 -0.71 -7.08
C GLU A 54 -19.71 -0.95 -7.16
N TYR A 55 -20.33 -1.40 -6.04
CA TYR A 55 -21.77 -1.57 -5.96
C TYR A 55 -22.55 -0.27 -6.20
N LYS A 56 -22.01 0.87 -5.77
CA LYS A 56 -22.57 2.21 -6.01
C LYS A 56 -22.37 2.72 -7.43
N GLY A 57 -21.74 1.92 -8.30
CA GLY A 57 -21.52 2.25 -9.70
C GLY A 57 -20.23 3.01 -10.01
N TYR A 58 -19.32 3.14 -9.04
CA TYR A 58 -18.02 3.76 -9.29
C TYR A 58 -17.05 2.78 -9.96
N GLU A 59 -16.27 3.27 -10.90
CA GLU A 59 -15.04 2.61 -11.36
C GLU A 59 -13.94 2.83 -10.30
N VAL A 60 -13.48 1.75 -9.66
CA VAL A 60 -12.52 1.84 -8.56
C VAL A 60 -11.12 1.41 -9.00
N THR A 61 -10.18 2.34 -8.98
CA THR A 61 -8.74 2.04 -9.05
C THR A 61 -8.20 1.92 -7.63
N TYR A 62 -7.87 0.70 -7.23
CA TYR A 62 -7.33 0.40 -5.90
C TYR A 62 -5.85 0.06 -5.99
N VAL A 63 -5.03 0.81 -5.28
CA VAL A 63 -3.57 0.63 -5.21
C VAL A 63 -3.20 0.20 -3.79
N GLN A 64 -2.44 -0.88 -3.68
CA GLN A 64 -1.87 -1.35 -2.42
C GLN A 64 -0.44 -1.82 -2.68
N ASN A 65 0.54 -1.12 -2.08
CA ASN A 65 1.95 -1.42 -2.28
C ASN A 65 2.43 -2.64 -1.49
N PHE A 66 3.63 -3.12 -1.85
CA PHE A 66 4.46 -3.93 -0.97
C PHE A 66 5.73 -3.16 -0.63
N THR A 67 6.05 -3.09 0.68
CA THR A 67 7.35 -2.59 1.13
C THR A 67 8.30 -3.79 1.14
N ASP A 68 9.05 -3.91 0.05
CA ASP A 68 9.95 -5.04 -0.25
C ASP A 68 11.44 -4.70 -0.01
N VAL A 69 11.71 -3.53 0.57
CA VAL A 69 13.00 -3.11 1.11
C VAL A 69 12.81 -2.44 2.47
N ASP A 70 13.45 -2.98 3.51
CA ASP A 70 13.34 -2.53 4.89
C ASP A 70 14.42 -3.23 5.72
N ASP A 71 14.87 -2.64 6.83
CA ASP A 71 15.86 -3.24 7.72
C ASP A 71 15.44 -4.64 8.22
N LYS A 72 14.14 -4.87 8.43
CA LYS A 72 13.63 -6.17 8.85
C LYS A 72 13.85 -7.25 7.78
N ILE A 73 13.69 -6.89 6.50
CA ILE A 73 13.95 -7.79 5.38
C ILE A 73 15.44 -8.09 5.28
N ILE A 74 16.30 -7.06 5.38
CA ILE A 74 17.76 -7.19 5.36
C ILE A 74 18.23 -8.11 6.48
N ASN A 75 17.79 -7.85 7.71
CA ASN A 75 18.17 -8.63 8.88
C ASN A 75 17.72 -10.09 8.77
N ARG A 76 16.52 -10.32 8.23
CA ARG A 76 16.02 -11.67 8.01
C ARG A 76 16.81 -12.40 6.93
N ALA A 77 17.07 -11.76 5.81
CA ALA A 77 17.89 -12.32 4.72
C ALA A 77 19.27 -12.73 5.22
N ASN A 78 19.94 -11.86 5.99
CA ASN A 78 21.22 -12.16 6.60
C ASN A 78 21.15 -13.36 7.56
N LYS A 79 20.10 -13.45 8.38
CA LYS A 79 19.89 -14.55 9.34
C LYS A 79 19.65 -15.90 8.62
N GLU A 80 18.90 -15.87 7.52
CA GLU A 80 18.55 -17.07 6.75
C GLU A 80 19.59 -17.43 5.68
N GLY A 81 20.57 -16.55 5.41
CA GLY A 81 21.63 -16.77 4.42
C GLY A 81 21.11 -16.71 2.96
N VAL A 82 20.08 -15.91 2.73
CA VAL A 82 19.43 -15.71 1.41
C VAL A 82 19.43 -14.24 1.00
N THR A 83 18.94 -13.93 -0.19
CA THR A 83 18.82 -12.53 -0.64
C THR A 83 17.56 -11.84 -0.07
N MET A 84 17.56 -10.50 -0.03
CA MET A 84 16.36 -9.73 0.31
C MET A 84 15.21 -10.05 -0.65
N SER A 85 15.52 -10.25 -1.93
CA SER A 85 14.53 -10.59 -2.95
C SER A 85 13.87 -11.95 -2.69
N ASP A 86 14.64 -12.94 -2.20
CA ASP A 86 14.08 -14.25 -1.82
C ASP A 86 13.08 -14.10 -0.67
N ILE A 87 13.42 -13.30 0.36
CA ILE A 87 12.54 -13.03 1.48
C ILE A 87 11.28 -12.30 1.01
N SER A 88 11.44 -11.17 0.31
CA SER A 88 10.29 -10.35 -0.09
C SER A 88 9.36 -11.11 -1.05
N ASN A 89 9.88 -11.81 -2.05
CA ASN A 89 9.06 -12.59 -2.96
C ASN A 89 8.27 -13.70 -2.25
N LYS A 90 8.93 -14.44 -1.36
CA LYS A 90 8.27 -15.46 -0.54
C LYS A 90 7.08 -14.88 0.23
N TYR A 91 7.29 -13.78 0.96
CA TYR A 91 6.22 -13.22 1.80
C TYR A 91 5.18 -12.41 1.05
N ILE A 92 5.46 -11.93 -0.16
CA ILE A 92 4.44 -11.41 -1.08
C ILE A 92 3.49 -12.55 -1.50
N GLU A 93 4.03 -13.72 -1.87
CA GLU A 93 3.21 -14.88 -2.23
C GLU A 93 2.34 -15.36 -1.07
N GLU A 94 2.93 -15.43 0.15
CA GLU A 94 2.17 -15.79 1.35
C GLU A 94 1.09 -14.76 1.69
N ALA A 95 1.39 -13.45 1.61
CA ALA A 95 0.40 -12.40 1.83
C ALA A 95 -0.76 -12.48 0.82
N PHE A 96 -0.45 -12.84 -0.39
CA PHE A 96 -1.46 -13.09 -1.40
C PHE A 96 -2.30 -14.33 -1.08
N ARG A 97 -1.69 -15.43 -0.67
CA ARG A 97 -2.40 -16.66 -0.28
C ARG A 97 -3.37 -16.40 0.89
N ASP A 98 -2.91 -15.65 1.90
CA ASP A 98 -3.73 -15.29 3.05
C ASP A 98 -4.90 -14.36 2.65
N ALA A 99 -4.65 -13.37 1.78
CA ALA A 99 -5.69 -12.48 1.27
C ALA A 99 -6.75 -13.26 0.45
N ASP A 100 -6.33 -14.21 -0.39
CA ASP A 100 -7.24 -15.07 -1.14
C ASP A 100 -8.07 -15.94 -0.18
N GLY A 101 -7.46 -16.49 0.88
CA GLY A 101 -8.15 -17.24 1.93
C GLY A 101 -9.21 -16.41 2.67
N LEU A 102 -9.03 -15.10 2.76
CA LEU A 102 -9.98 -14.14 3.30
C LEU A 102 -11.01 -13.61 2.28
N ASN A 103 -11.00 -14.13 1.04
CA ASN A 103 -11.83 -13.67 -0.07
C ASN A 103 -11.65 -12.17 -0.39
N VAL A 104 -10.47 -11.63 -0.18
CA VAL A 104 -10.09 -10.25 -0.52
C VAL A 104 -9.70 -10.18 -1.99
N LYS A 105 -10.29 -9.25 -2.75
CA LYS A 105 -9.92 -9.03 -4.15
C LYS A 105 -8.51 -8.44 -4.26
N ARG A 106 -7.73 -8.89 -5.23
CA ARG A 106 -6.45 -8.26 -5.59
C ARG A 106 -6.63 -6.78 -5.87
N ALA A 107 -5.69 -5.95 -5.45
CA ALA A 107 -5.69 -4.55 -5.84
C ALA A 107 -5.54 -4.41 -7.37
N THR A 108 -5.91 -3.26 -7.90
CA THR A 108 -5.72 -2.96 -9.33
C THR A 108 -4.23 -2.91 -9.66
N VAL A 109 -3.43 -2.37 -8.72
CA VAL A 109 -1.98 -2.30 -8.83
C VAL A 109 -1.35 -2.59 -7.48
N HIS A 110 -0.28 -3.39 -7.49
CA HIS A 110 0.57 -3.67 -6.33
C HIS A 110 2.00 -3.19 -6.60
N PRO A 111 2.31 -1.88 -6.50
CA PRO A 111 3.67 -1.40 -6.72
C PRO A 111 4.61 -1.92 -5.62
N ARG A 112 5.85 -2.20 -6.00
CA ARG A 112 6.94 -2.54 -5.08
C ARG A 112 7.86 -1.35 -4.92
N VAL A 113 8.35 -1.12 -3.72
CA VAL A 113 9.27 0.01 -3.48
C VAL A 113 10.53 -0.11 -4.33
N THR A 114 11.06 -1.33 -4.48
CA THR A 114 12.27 -1.57 -5.30
C THR A 114 12.08 -1.27 -6.78
N GLU A 115 10.86 -1.40 -7.30
CA GLU A 115 10.50 -1.11 -8.70
C GLU A 115 10.22 0.38 -8.93
N GLU A 116 9.95 1.16 -7.86
CA GLU A 116 9.58 2.57 -7.91
C GLU A 116 10.72 3.51 -7.49
N MET A 117 11.94 3.00 -7.27
CA MET A 117 13.07 3.78 -6.73
C MET A 117 13.40 5.02 -7.56
N ASP A 118 13.39 4.93 -8.88
CA ASP A 118 13.67 6.07 -9.75
C ASP A 118 12.63 7.17 -9.59
N GLY A 119 11.35 6.79 -9.48
CA GLY A 119 10.24 7.71 -9.23
C GLY A 119 10.33 8.37 -7.85
N ILE A 120 10.72 7.60 -6.83
CA ILE A 120 10.92 8.10 -5.47
C ILE A 120 12.06 9.13 -5.44
N ILE A 121 13.20 8.82 -6.05
CA ILE A 121 14.35 9.72 -6.14
C ILE A 121 13.97 11.02 -6.87
N ALA A 122 13.30 10.92 -8.01
CA ALA A 122 12.85 12.07 -8.78
C ALA A 122 11.87 12.95 -7.98
N MET A 123 10.97 12.33 -7.21
CA MET A 123 10.05 13.07 -6.34
C MET A 123 10.80 13.82 -5.24
N VAL A 124 11.73 13.15 -4.54
CA VAL A 124 12.55 13.77 -3.49
C VAL A 124 13.34 14.95 -4.05
N GLN A 125 13.99 14.80 -5.21
CA GLN A 125 14.71 15.90 -5.87
C GLN A 125 13.78 17.07 -6.19
N THR A 126 12.58 16.79 -6.71
CA THR A 126 11.58 17.82 -6.99
C THR A 126 11.17 18.59 -5.73
N LEU A 127 11.06 17.91 -4.58
CA LEU A 127 10.73 18.56 -3.31
C LEU A 127 11.88 19.45 -2.81
N ILE A 128 13.13 19.00 -2.98
CA ILE A 128 14.33 19.80 -2.65
C ILE A 128 14.36 21.04 -3.53
N ASP A 129 14.22 20.89 -4.84
CA ASP A 129 14.26 22.01 -5.81
C ASP A 129 13.17 23.07 -5.53
N LYS A 130 12.03 22.63 -4.99
CA LYS A 130 10.92 23.52 -4.58
C LYS A 130 11.05 24.07 -3.16
N GLY A 131 12.07 23.70 -2.40
CA GLY A 131 12.31 24.15 -1.03
C GLY A 131 11.39 23.51 0.02
N PHE A 132 10.72 22.38 -0.29
CA PHE A 132 9.89 21.62 0.64
C PHE A 132 10.66 20.53 1.37
N ALA A 133 11.86 20.19 0.92
CA ALA A 133 12.77 19.25 1.57
C ALA A 133 14.19 19.79 1.56
N TYR A 134 15.02 19.29 2.43
CA TYR A 134 16.44 19.61 2.52
C TYR A 134 17.23 18.36 2.89
N GLU A 135 18.49 18.34 2.47
CA GLU A 135 19.44 17.30 2.85
C GLU A 135 19.97 17.58 4.26
N ASP A 136 19.90 16.59 5.15
CA ASP A 136 20.51 16.60 6.48
C ASP A 136 21.58 15.50 6.54
N LYS A 137 22.57 15.71 7.39
CA LYS A 137 23.65 14.72 7.63
C LYS A 137 23.07 13.57 8.46
N GLY A 138 22.46 12.63 7.74
CA GLY A 138 21.70 11.47 8.13
C GLY A 138 22.00 10.75 9.41
#